data_98162fcde5d90e481d3c231ad9efb3fc
#
_entry.id   98162fcde5d90e481d3c231ad9efb3fc
#
_cell.length_a   1.000
_cell.length_b   1.000
_cell.length_c   1.000
_cell.angle_alpha   90.00
_cell.angle_beta   90.00
_cell.angle_gamma   90.00
#
_symmetry.space_group_name_H-M   'P 1'
#
loop_
_entity.id
_entity.type
_entity.pdbx_description
1 polymer ?
#
loop_
_entity_poly.entity_id
_entity_poly.type
_entity_poly.pdbx_seq_one_letter_code
_entity_poly.pdbx_strand_id
1 'polypeptide(L)'
;MDDTAGRPTGRGAVVDQNGIEETYRARTPKSAELVTRANRSLPGGVTRGFGYYKPYQAVMERGEGAFLWDVDGNRYVDLVYNGLSLIHGHAYPPVTRAMAEVLPRGWAWLSTTRPQIEFAEMLRRRIQVFERVLFTNSGTESGMLAVKLARRFTGRPLILKATAGYHGTYSDLEAGLHGQGEIPGHTVLADFNDVASFERSLAKHGPRIAAVVLEPVMYTGVVTPPEGSFLRDVQEAAQRAGALFVLDDCLMLRLAVGGSAEKFGLQPDVTFLGKFIGGGTPLGAVGARQEIMQLADPGRPNGVYHGGSFNGNILGSVAGRITLEDLTAARITKMDELAARLKNALEKRAAKLGLPLTVPSNGSVMGVYFSRDHLQPGPDVPNPELSQRFHLACLNNGVHMGPGGVIALSTAIDDAIMAGVISAVEQALDLIAK
;
A
#
# COMPACT_ATOMS: atom_id res chain seq x y z
N MET A 1 -13.20 29.59 -30.98
CA MET A 1 -12.01 28.97 -31.58
C MET A 1 -12.03 27.54 -31.09
N ASP A 2 -12.38 26.66 -32.02
CA ASP A 2 -12.51 25.20 -31.79
C ASP A 2 -11.17 24.60 -31.39
N ASP A 3 -11.17 23.86 -30.29
CA ASP A 3 -10.08 22.95 -29.93
C ASP A 3 -10.66 21.56 -29.63
N THR A 4 -10.97 20.85 -30.74
CA THR A 4 -11.33 19.43 -30.73
C THR A 4 -10.07 18.61 -30.90
N ALA A 5 -9.24 18.50 -29.82
CA ALA A 5 -8.16 17.52 -29.76
C ALA A 5 -8.75 16.15 -29.45
N GLY A 6 -8.66 15.27 -30.46
CA GLY A 6 -9.30 13.96 -30.51
C GLY A 6 -8.97 13.03 -29.36
N ARG A 7 -10.01 12.57 -28.68
CA ARG A 7 -9.97 11.36 -27.88
C ARG A 7 -9.77 10.16 -28.82
N PRO A 8 -8.86 9.23 -28.54
CA PRO A 8 -8.80 7.98 -29.28
C PRO A 8 -10.06 7.16 -29.00
N THR A 9 -10.98 7.19 -29.95
CA THR A 9 -12.13 6.27 -30.01
C THR A 9 -11.64 4.92 -30.55
N GLY A 10 -11.93 3.86 -29.84
CA GLY A 10 -11.82 2.51 -30.40
C GLY A 10 -10.86 1.60 -29.67
N ARG A 11 -11.15 1.26 -28.40
CA ARG A 11 -10.71 -0.04 -27.88
C ARG A 11 -11.73 -1.07 -28.34
N GLY A 12 -11.32 -1.91 -29.29
CA GLY A 12 -12.10 -3.06 -29.75
C GLY A 12 -12.59 -3.88 -28.56
N ALA A 13 -13.81 -4.39 -28.62
CA ALA A 13 -14.32 -5.34 -27.67
C ALA A 13 -13.36 -6.54 -27.64
N VAL A 14 -12.74 -6.80 -26.48
CA VAL A 14 -11.95 -8.01 -26.27
C VAL A 14 -12.93 -9.18 -26.41
N VAL A 15 -12.73 -10.01 -27.42
CA VAL A 15 -13.52 -11.24 -27.59
C VAL A 15 -13.16 -12.16 -26.42
N ASP A 16 -14.12 -12.50 -25.59
CA ASP A 16 -13.98 -13.47 -24.49
C ASP A 16 -13.86 -14.89 -25.09
N GLN A 17 -12.65 -15.20 -25.60
CA GLN A 17 -12.39 -16.43 -26.34
C GLN A 17 -12.58 -17.70 -25.51
N ASN A 18 -12.69 -17.60 -24.16
CA ASN A 18 -12.74 -18.75 -23.25
C ASN A 18 -13.88 -18.68 -22.21
N GLY A 19 -14.88 -17.82 -22.38
CA GLY A 19 -16.02 -17.71 -21.46
C GLY A 19 -15.67 -17.27 -20.05
N ILE A 20 -14.48 -16.63 -19.82
CA ILE A 20 -14.03 -16.21 -18.48
C ILE A 20 -14.94 -15.09 -17.94
N GLU A 21 -15.20 -14.08 -18.76
CA GLU A 21 -16.08 -12.96 -18.36
C GLU A 21 -17.55 -13.43 -18.26
N GLU A 22 -18.01 -14.30 -19.15
CA GLU A 22 -19.35 -14.89 -19.10
C GLU A 22 -19.55 -15.68 -17.79
N THR A 23 -18.55 -16.50 -17.41
CA THR A 23 -18.55 -17.23 -16.15
C THR A 23 -18.62 -16.28 -14.96
N TYR A 24 -17.83 -15.20 -14.95
CA TYR A 24 -17.85 -14.19 -13.91
C TYR A 24 -19.24 -13.54 -13.79
N ARG A 25 -19.82 -13.11 -14.92
CA ARG A 25 -21.17 -12.50 -14.96
C ARG A 25 -22.26 -13.45 -14.48
N ALA A 26 -22.18 -14.70 -14.86
CA ALA A 26 -23.16 -15.73 -14.41
C ALA A 26 -23.09 -15.98 -12.90
N ARG A 27 -21.91 -15.84 -12.31
CA ARG A 27 -21.69 -16.05 -10.87
C ARG A 27 -21.98 -14.83 -10.00
N THR A 28 -22.05 -13.61 -10.59
CA THR A 28 -22.12 -12.35 -9.84
C THR A 28 -23.29 -11.44 -10.28
N PRO A 29 -24.53 -11.95 -10.50
CA PRO A 29 -25.64 -11.14 -11.00
C PRO A 29 -26.08 -10.05 -10.02
N LYS A 30 -26.11 -10.32 -8.69
CA LYS A 30 -26.46 -9.31 -7.68
C LYS A 30 -25.42 -8.21 -7.58
N SER A 31 -24.14 -8.57 -7.71
CA SER A 31 -23.06 -7.60 -7.78
C SER A 31 -23.23 -6.67 -8.97
N ALA A 32 -23.58 -7.17 -10.15
CA ALA A 32 -23.88 -6.36 -11.35
C ALA A 32 -25.00 -5.34 -11.11
N GLU A 33 -26.09 -5.78 -10.48
CA GLU A 33 -27.23 -4.90 -10.12
C GLU A 33 -26.77 -3.80 -9.14
N LEU A 34 -26.06 -4.17 -8.07
CA LEU A 34 -25.58 -3.23 -7.06
C LEU A 34 -24.58 -2.22 -7.62
N VAL A 35 -23.67 -2.63 -8.50
CA VAL A 35 -22.72 -1.70 -9.15
C VAL A 35 -23.48 -0.75 -10.11
N THR A 36 -24.50 -1.24 -10.83
CA THR A 36 -25.36 -0.37 -11.64
C THR A 36 -26.04 0.69 -10.77
N ARG A 37 -26.52 0.30 -9.59
CA ARG A 37 -27.09 1.22 -8.61
C ARG A 37 -26.04 2.18 -8.02
N ALA A 38 -24.85 1.68 -7.68
CA ALA A 38 -23.73 2.47 -7.13
C ALA A 38 -23.28 3.59 -8.09
N ASN A 39 -23.28 3.34 -9.41
CA ASN A 39 -22.94 4.33 -10.43
C ASN A 39 -23.83 5.58 -10.42
N ARG A 40 -25.02 5.53 -9.80
CA ARG A 40 -25.89 6.69 -9.64
C ARG A 40 -25.42 7.67 -8.56
N SER A 41 -24.59 7.19 -7.62
CA SER A 41 -24.16 7.96 -6.45
C SER A 41 -22.64 8.06 -6.30
N LEU A 42 -21.91 7.12 -6.88
CA LEU A 42 -20.45 7.06 -6.80
C LEU A 42 -19.85 7.12 -8.21
N PRO A 43 -18.87 7.99 -8.45
CA PRO A 43 -18.19 8.03 -9.75
C PRO A 43 -17.58 6.66 -10.09
N GLY A 44 -18.00 6.07 -11.23
CA GLY A 44 -17.58 4.72 -11.63
C GLY A 44 -18.05 3.58 -10.70
N GLY A 45 -19.01 3.85 -9.79
CA GLY A 45 -19.55 2.87 -8.85
C GLY A 45 -18.59 2.48 -7.71
N VAL A 46 -17.48 3.18 -7.54
CA VAL A 46 -16.44 2.87 -6.55
C VAL A 46 -15.98 4.13 -5.79
N THR A 47 -15.48 3.92 -4.58
CA THR A 47 -14.84 4.99 -3.79
C THR A 47 -13.32 5.05 -4.03
N ARG A 48 -12.73 3.94 -4.48
CA ARG A 48 -11.27 3.80 -4.63
C ARG A 48 -10.93 3.22 -6.00
N GLY A 49 -10.13 3.96 -6.80
CA GLY A 49 -9.71 3.53 -8.15
C GLY A 49 -8.90 2.22 -8.15
N PHE A 50 -8.14 1.94 -7.09
CA PHE A 50 -7.34 0.72 -6.95
C PHE A 50 -8.15 -0.57 -7.05
N GLY A 51 -9.41 -0.57 -6.63
CA GLY A 51 -10.31 -1.74 -6.72
C GLY A 51 -11.13 -1.82 -8.01
N TYR A 52 -10.95 -0.88 -8.94
CA TYR A 52 -11.74 -0.84 -10.16
C TYR A 52 -11.25 -1.84 -11.21
N TYR A 53 -12.16 -2.67 -11.73
CA TYR A 53 -11.91 -3.57 -12.86
C TYR A 53 -13.20 -3.78 -13.69
N LYS A 54 -13.04 -4.25 -14.90
CA LYS A 54 -14.15 -4.62 -15.80
C LYS A 54 -14.49 -6.11 -15.65
N PRO A 55 -15.74 -6.51 -15.91
CA PRO A 55 -16.87 -5.68 -16.35
C PRO A 55 -17.48 -4.83 -15.22
N TYR A 56 -17.37 -5.27 -13.98
CA TYR A 56 -17.76 -4.62 -12.72
C TYR A 56 -17.14 -5.36 -11.54
N GLN A 57 -17.11 -4.72 -10.38
CA GLN A 57 -16.54 -5.31 -9.15
C GLN A 57 -17.54 -6.27 -8.50
N ALA A 58 -17.05 -7.40 -7.97
CA ALA A 58 -17.80 -8.20 -7.02
C ALA A 58 -18.06 -7.37 -5.75
N VAL A 59 -19.31 -7.31 -5.31
CA VAL A 59 -19.69 -6.54 -4.12
C VAL A 59 -19.57 -7.42 -2.89
N MET A 60 -18.60 -7.12 -2.02
CA MET A 60 -18.33 -7.93 -0.83
C MET A 60 -19.31 -7.61 0.29
N GLU A 61 -19.75 -8.65 1.00
CA GLU A 61 -20.71 -8.57 2.10
C GLU A 61 -20.12 -8.99 3.44
N ARG A 62 -19.19 -9.97 3.44
CA ARG A 62 -18.60 -10.50 4.67
C ARG A 62 -17.12 -10.86 4.48
N GLY A 63 -16.33 -10.67 5.55
CA GLY A 63 -14.94 -11.12 5.61
C GLY A 63 -14.64 -11.82 6.94
N GLU A 64 -13.90 -12.94 6.91
CA GLU A 64 -13.50 -13.70 8.09
C GLU A 64 -12.16 -14.42 7.83
N GLY A 65 -11.16 -14.19 8.66
CA GLY A 65 -9.82 -14.77 8.48
C GLY A 65 -9.24 -14.46 7.11
N ALA A 66 -8.92 -15.48 6.34
CA ALA A 66 -8.38 -15.36 4.98
C ALA A 66 -9.47 -15.17 3.90
N PHE A 67 -10.75 -15.15 4.25
CA PHE A 67 -11.83 -15.28 3.28
C PHE A 67 -12.71 -14.03 3.19
N LEU A 68 -13.20 -13.78 1.97
CA LEU A 68 -14.27 -12.84 1.64
C LEU A 68 -15.45 -13.61 1.03
N TRP A 69 -16.65 -13.07 1.24
CA TRP A 69 -17.87 -13.51 0.54
C TRP A 69 -18.53 -12.31 -0.11
N ASP A 70 -18.92 -12.46 -1.37
CA ASP A 70 -19.71 -11.47 -2.06
C ASP A 70 -21.23 -11.63 -1.79
N VAL A 71 -22.01 -10.67 -2.25
CA VAL A 71 -23.49 -10.66 -2.12
C VAL A 71 -24.16 -11.79 -2.91
N ASP A 72 -23.45 -12.41 -3.83
CA ASP A 72 -23.91 -13.55 -4.62
C ASP A 72 -23.66 -14.89 -3.90
N GLY A 73 -22.90 -14.86 -2.79
CA GLY A 73 -22.55 -16.03 -1.97
C GLY A 73 -21.26 -16.73 -2.40
N ASN A 74 -20.52 -16.18 -3.36
CA ASN A 74 -19.22 -16.74 -3.72
C ASN A 74 -18.18 -16.44 -2.62
N ARG A 75 -17.35 -17.44 -2.31
CA ARG A 75 -16.25 -17.34 -1.36
C ARG A 75 -14.92 -17.22 -2.08
N TYR A 76 -14.07 -16.31 -1.60
CA TYR A 76 -12.74 -16.04 -2.14
C TYR A 76 -11.70 -16.10 -1.03
N VAL A 77 -10.52 -16.67 -1.29
CA VAL A 77 -9.32 -16.36 -0.49
C VAL A 77 -8.88 -14.95 -0.88
N ASP A 78 -8.81 -14.05 0.09
CA ASP A 78 -8.39 -12.66 -0.15
C ASP A 78 -6.87 -12.54 -0.10
N LEU A 79 -6.28 -12.04 -1.18
CA LEU A 79 -4.85 -11.73 -1.28
C LEU A 79 -4.59 -10.22 -1.38
N VAL A 80 -5.60 -9.40 -1.09
CA VAL A 80 -5.53 -7.91 -1.13
C VAL A 80 -5.71 -7.30 0.25
N TYR A 81 -6.54 -7.91 1.10
CA TYR A 81 -6.77 -7.49 2.49
C TYR A 81 -7.01 -5.98 2.63
N ASN A 82 -8.03 -5.49 1.88
CA ASN A 82 -8.40 -4.07 1.87
C ASN A 82 -7.23 -3.14 1.50
N GLY A 83 -6.51 -3.45 0.42
CA GLY A 83 -5.32 -2.66 0.03
C GLY A 83 -4.19 -2.77 1.05
N LEU A 84 -3.96 -4.00 1.54
CA LEU A 84 -2.88 -4.38 2.45
C LEU A 84 -3.00 -3.79 3.87
N SER A 85 -4.22 -3.43 4.29
CA SER A 85 -4.48 -2.84 5.61
C SER A 85 -4.92 -3.85 6.68
N LEU A 86 -5.05 -5.15 6.36
CA LEU A 86 -5.47 -6.20 7.29
C LEU A 86 -4.42 -7.31 7.36
N ILE A 87 -3.34 -7.10 8.13
CA ILE A 87 -2.20 -8.04 8.20
C ILE A 87 -2.56 -9.39 8.84
N HIS A 88 -3.60 -9.43 9.68
CA HIS A 88 -4.08 -10.66 10.33
C HIS A 88 -5.37 -11.21 9.72
N GLY A 89 -5.77 -10.70 8.53
CA GLY A 89 -7.01 -11.08 7.88
C GLY A 89 -8.24 -10.35 8.42
N HIS A 90 -9.40 -10.79 7.92
CA HIS A 90 -10.69 -10.17 8.24
C HIS A 90 -11.20 -10.58 9.61
N ALA A 91 -11.89 -9.64 10.28
CA ALA A 91 -12.53 -9.85 11.58
C ALA A 91 -11.61 -10.54 12.61
N TYR A 92 -10.33 -10.13 12.66
CA TYR A 92 -9.34 -10.75 13.53
C TYR A 92 -9.83 -10.77 15.00
N PRO A 93 -10.03 -11.96 15.62
CA PRO A 93 -10.75 -12.06 16.88
C PRO A 93 -10.17 -11.26 18.05
N PRO A 94 -8.83 -11.14 18.24
CA PRO A 94 -8.29 -10.27 19.31
C PRO A 94 -8.68 -8.81 19.13
N VAL A 95 -8.65 -8.30 17.90
CA VAL A 95 -9.02 -6.91 17.58
C VAL A 95 -10.51 -6.69 17.76
N THR A 96 -11.36 -7.58 17.20
CA THR A 96 -12.82 -7.42 17.27
C THR A 96 -13.34 -7.46 18.71
N ARG A 97 -12.79 -8.35 19.56
CA ARG A 97 -13.14 -8.40 21.00
C ARG A 97 -12.77 -7.11 21.71
N ALA A 98 -11.54 -6.64 21.54
CA ALA A 98 -11.09 -5.43 22.22
C ALA A 98 -11.86 -4.18 21.76
N MET A 99 -12.21 -4.09 20.47
CA MET A 99 -13.08 -3.01 19.98
C MET A 99 -14.49 -3.09 20.60
N ALA A 100 -15.07 -4.28 20.69
CA ALA A 100 -16.39 -4.49 21.33
C ALA A 100 -16.41 -4.08 22.80
N GLU A 101 -15.30 -4.25 23.54
CA GLU A 101 -15.16 -3.81 24.92
C GLU A 101 -15.08 -2.28 25.08
N VAL A 102 -14.56 -1.58 24.08
CA VAL A 102 -14.38 -0.13 24.08
C VAL A 102 -15.66 0.60 23.67
N LEU A 103 -16.38 0.09 22.67
CA LEU A 103 -17.55 0.73 22.09
C LEU A 103 -18.58 1.26 23.11
N PRO A 104 -18.99 0.51 24.16
CA PRO A 104 -19.96 0.99 25.15
C PRO A 104 -19.48 2.15 26.02
N ARG A 105 -18.18 2.43 26.04
CA ARG A 105 -17.58 3.52 26.85
C ARG A 105 -17.44 4.83 26.08
N GLY A 106 -17.76 4.83 24.78
CA GLY A 106 -17.45 5.90 23.84
C GLY A 106 -16.01 5.80 23.31
N TRP A 107 -15.77 6.33 22.11
CA TRP A 107 -14.50 6.13 21.39
C TRP A 107 -13.93 7.41 20.74
N ALA A 108 -14.60 8.54 20.90
CA ALA A 108 -14.20 9.82 20.32
C ALA A 108 -14.24 10.91 21.38
N TRP A 109 -13.10 11.17 21.98
CA TRP A 109 -12.94 12.22 22.99
C TRP A 109 -11.83 13.20 22.58
N LEU A 110 -11.99 14.46 22.90
CA LEU A 110 -10.99 15.49 22.62
C LEU A 110 -9.68 15.27 23.41
N SER A 111 -9.79 14.73 24.62
CA SER A 111 -8.66 14.55 25.54
C SER A 111 -7.78 13.35 25.15
N THR A 112 -6.52 13.39 25.54
CA THR A 112 -5.59 12.25 25.45
C THR A 112 -6.14 11.06 26.22
N THR A 113 -5.99 9.88 25.64
CA THR A 113 -6.55 8.63 26.18
C THR A 113 -5.45 7.62 26.52
N ARG A 114 -5.73 6.70 27.45
CA ARG A 114 -4.79 5.65 27.81
C ARG A 114 -4.41 4.78 26.61
N PRO A 115 -5.35 4.26 25.78
CA PRO A 115 -4.99 3.48 24.58
C PRO A 115 -4.04 4.21 23.62
N GLN A 116 -4.24 5.52 23.44
CA GLN A 116 -3.36 6.35 22.62
C GLN A 116 -1.93 6.41 23.18
N ILE A 117 -1.80 6.57 24.51
CA ILE A 117 -0.48 6.60 25.19
C ILE A 117 0.22 5.25 25.03
N GLU A 118 -0.48 4.15 25.39
CA GLU A 118 0.06 2.80 25.33
C GLU A 118 0.50 2.43 23.90
N PHE A 119 -0.26 2.84 22.89
CA PHE A 119 0.09 2.59 21.50
C PHE A 119 1.31 3.43 21.06
N ALA A 120 1.39 4.69 21.44
CA ALA A 120 2.57 5.53 21.17
C ALA A 120 3.84 4.95 21.80
N GLU A 121 3.75 4.51 23.07
CA GLU A 121 4.86 3.85 23.76
C GLU A 121 5.28 2.54 23.08
N MET A 122 4.32 1.76 22.60
CA MET A 122 4.60 0.52 21.87
C MET A 122 5.30 0.81 20.54
N LEU A 123 4.83 1.79 19.75
CA LEU A 123 5.48 2.20 18.52
C LEU A 123 6.93 2.65 18.76
N ARG A 124 7.18 3.40 19.84
CA ARG A 124 8.53 3.81 20.23
C ARG A 124 9.45 2.63 20.61
N ARG A 125 8.92 1.61 21.26
CA ARG A 125 9.71 0.39 21.58
C ARG A 125 9.96 -0.45 20.33
N ARG A 126 9.02 -0.46 19.39
CA ARG A 126 9.07 -1.30 18.19
C ARG A 126 9.93 -0.71 17.07
N ILE A 127 9.86 0.61 16.87
CA ILE A 127 10.54 1.30 15.78
C ILE A 127 11.64 2.17 16.37
N GLN A 128 12.88 1.74 16.18
CA GLN A 128 14.06 2.28 16.87
C GLN A 128 14.23 3.80 16.68
N VAL A 129 13.88 4.34 15.51
CA VAL A 129 14.03 5.78 15.21
C VAL A 129 12.92 6.65 15.82
N PHE A 130 11.92 6.07 16.49
CA PHE A 130 10.83 6.80 17.10
C PHE A 130 11.14 7.23 18.54
N GLU A 131 11.58 8.47 18.73
CA GLU A 131 11.65 9.06 20.05
C GLU A 131 10.31 9.68 20.48
N ARG A 132 9.56 10.20 19.53
CA ARG A 132 8.21 10.72 19.69
C ARG A 132 7.31 10.35 18.52
N VAL A 133 5.99 10.30 18.79
CA VAL A 133 4.95 9.89 17.81
C VAL A 133 3.79 10.87 17.85
N LEU A 134 3.24 11.17 16.67
CA LEU A 134 1.96 11.82 16.48
C LEU A 134 1.06 10.95 15.62
N PHE A 135 -0.22 10.87 15.98
CA PHE A 135 -1.22 10.12 15.22
C PHE A 135 -1.96 11.01 14.23
N THR A 136 -2.38 10.39 13.13
CA THR A 136 -3.24 10.96 12.08
C THR A 136 -4.34 9.95 11.76
N ASN A 137 -5.18 10.20 10.73
CA ASN A 137 -6.25 9.28 10.34
C ASN A 137 -5.91 8.42 9.12
N SER A 138 -4.81 8.71 8.44
CA SER A 138 -4.40 7.99 7.23
C SER A 138 -2.91 8.14 6.95
N GLY A 139 -2.36 7.27 6.08
CA GLY A 139 -1.00 7.43 5.56
C GLY A 139 -0.81 8.75 4.80
N THR A 140 -1.83 9.21 4.06
CA THR A 140 -1.80 10.52 3.39
C THR A 140 -1.57 11.67 4.38
N GLU A 141 -2.37 11.72 5.45
CA GLU A 141 -2.20 12.75 6.49
C GLU A 141 -0.84 12.63 7.19
N SER A 142 -0.35 11.40 7.39
CA SER A 142 0.99 11.15 7.92
C SER A 142 2.07 11.72 7.02
N GLY A 143 2.00 11.46 5.71
CA GLY A 143 2.92 12.03 4.72
C GLY A 143 2.87 13.56 4.68
N MET A 144 1.67 14.15 4.74
CA MET A 144 1.49 15.61 4.83
C MET A 144 2.19 16.18 6.07
N LEU A 145 2.02 15.55 7.23
CA LEU A 145 2.66 15.98 8.47
C LEU A 145 4.19 15.83 8.39
N ALA A 146 4.68 14.72 7.84
CA ALA A 146 6.11 14.50 7.66
C ALA A 146 6.76 15.58 6.77
N VAL A 147 6.12 15.94 5.66
CA VAL A 147 6.57 17.04 4.78
C VAL A 147 6.54 18.39 5.50
N LYS A 148 5.49 18.69 6.27
CA LYS A 148 5.41 19.93 7.06
C LYS A 148 6.53 20.01 8.09
N LEU A 149 6.81 18.92 8.79
CA LEU A 149 7.90 18.85 9.78
C LEU A 149 9.26 19.03 9.11
N ALA A 150 9.50 18.35 7.99
CA ALA A 150 10.76 18.46 7.24
C ALA A 150 11.01 19.89 6.74
N ARG A 151 10.02 20.53 6.13
CA ARG A 151 10.12 21.93 5.69
C ARG A 151 10.33 22.88 6.84
N ARG A 152 9.64 22.68 7.95
CA ARG A 152 9.80 23.55 9.14
C ARG A 152 11.13 23.37 9.82
N PHE A 153 11.66 22.15 9.87
CA PHE A 153 12.94 21.81 10.46
C PHE A 153 14.11 22.39 9.67
N THR A 154 14.09 22.20 8.35
CA THR A 154 15.20 22.60 7.47
C THR A 154 15.10 24.06 7.00
N GLY A 155 13.93 24.67 7.05
CA GLY A 155 13.66 25.97 6.42
C GLY A 155 13.62 25.91 4.90
N ARG A 156 13.60 24.73 4.28
CA ARG A 156 13.70 24.52 2.83
C ARG A 156 12.33 24.15 2.23
N PRO A 157 12.00 24.57 0.99
CA PRO A 157 10.66 24.38 0.43
C PRO A 157 10.46 23.05 -0.31
N LEU A 158 11.49 22.48 -0.95
CA LEU A 158 11.35 21.37 -1.89
C LEU A 158 11.38 20.01 -1.18
N ILE A 159 10.68 19.04 -1.75
CA ILE A 159 10.91 17.62 -1.49
C ILE A 159 11.42 16.94 -2.76
N LEU A 160 12.23 15.91 -2.59
CA LEU A 160 12.68 15.01 -3.65
C LEU A 160 12.06 13.64 -3.40
N LYS A 161 11.42 13.06 -4.41
CA LYS A 161 10.81 11.72 -4.31
C LYS A 161 11.05 10.92 -5.58
N ALA A 162 10.80 9.61 -5.51
CA ALA A 162 10.85 8.76 -6.70
C ALA A 162 9.69 9.07 -7.65
N THR A 163 9.98 9.10 -8.96
CA THR A 163 8.96 9.05 -10.02
C THR A 163 8.09 7.80 -9.80
N ALA A 164 6.78 7.93 -9.95
CA ALA A 164 5.78 6.90 -9.68
C ALA A 164 5.68 6.41 -8.20
N GLY A 165 6.47 6.94 -7.27
CA GLY A 165 6.32 6.64 -5.84
C GLY A 165 4.99 7.16 -5.30
N TYR A 166 4.25 6.33 -4.54
CA TYR A 166 2.94 6.69 -3.98
C TYR A 166 3.03 6.91 -2.46
N HIS A 167 2.75 8.12 -2.04
CA HIS A 167 2.80 8.51 -0.62
C HIS A 167 1.48 9.12 -0.12
N GLY A 168 0.37 8.80 -0.79
CA GLY A 168 -0.95 9.34 -0.49
C GLY A 168 -1.40 10.41 -1.49
N THR A 169 -2.64 10.87 -1.33
CA THR A 169 -3.33 11.80 -2.25
C THR A 169 -3.17 13.24 -1.77
N TYR A 170 -1.94 13.70 -1.65
CA TYR A 170 -1.58 15.09 -1.37
C TYR A 170 -0.72 15.62 -2.52
N SER A 171 -1.01 16.81 -3.01
CA SER A 171 -0.43 17.35 -4.26
C SER A 171 1.08 17.15 -4.36
N ASP A 172 1.84 17.53 -3.32
CA ASP A 172 3.30 17.41 -3.35
C ASP A 172 3.78 15.95 -3.40
N LEU A 173 2.98 15.02 -2.89
CA LEU A 173 3.28 13.59 -2.84
C LEU A 173 2.72 12.80 -4.03
N GLU A 174 1.80 13.40 -4.81
CA GLU A 174 1.25 12.83 -6.04
C GLU A 174 2.09 13.14 -7.29
N ALA A 175 3.04 14.07 -7.19
CA ALA A 175 3.95 14.37 -8.30
C ALA A 175 4.62 13.08 -8.83
N GLY A 176 4.70 12.94 -10.14
CA GLY A 176 5.23 11.75 -10.81
C GLY A 176 4.25 10.58 -10.96
N LEU A 177 3.01 10.70 -10.47
CA LEU A 177 1.95 9.69 -10.64
C LEU A 177 1.06 10.03 -11.83
N HIS A 178 0.53 9.00 -12.50
CA HIS A 178 -0.48 9.15 -13.58
C HIS A 178 -0.12 10.20 -14.66
N GLY A 179 1.16 10.30 -15.01
CA GLY A 179 1.65 11.25 -15.99
C GLY A 179 1.82 12.69 -15.48
N GLN A 180 1.63 12.93 -14.19
CA GLN A 180 1.97 14.20 -13.57
C GLN A 180 3.49 14.37 -13.50
N GLY A 181 4.00 15.54 -13.89
CA GLY A 181 5.41 15.88 -13.74
C GLY A 181 5.77 16.41 -12.35
N GLU A 182 6.93 17.04 -12.25
CA GLU A 182 7.32 17.81 -11.06
C GLU A 182 6.31 18.91 -10.75
N ILE A 183 6.18 19.25 -9.47
CA ILE A 183 5.42 20.44 -9.05
C ILE A 183 6.42 21.57 -8.81
N PRO A 184 6.49 22.59 -9.71
CA PRO A 184 7.44 23.67 -9.60
C PRO A 184 7.40 24.36 -8.25
N GLY A 185 8.57 24.48 -7.60
CA GLY A 185 8.69 25.10 -6.28
C GLY A 185 8.29 24.20 -5.10
N HIS A 186 7.82 22.97 -5.34
CA HIS A 186 7.36 22.04 -4.31
C HIS A 186 8.03 20.66 -4.37
N THR A 187 8.03 20.01 -5.54
CA THR A 187 8.49 18.63 -5.67
C THR A 187 9.40 18.44 -6.87
N VAL A 188 10.52 17.78 -6.64
CA VAL A 188 11.50 17.32 -7.64
C VAL A 188 11.41 15.81 -7.72
N LEU A 189 11.63 15.25 -8.91
CA LEU A 189 11.55 13.81 -9.16
C LEU A 189 12.94 13.22 -9.48
N ALA A 190 13.12 11.96 -9.10
CA ALA A 190 14.27 11.14 -9.48
C ALA A 190 13.80 9.69 -9.74
N ASP A 191 14.61 8.90 -10.44
CA ASP A 191 14.20 7.55 -10.84
C ASP A 191 14.56 6.54 -9.74
N PHE A 192 13.61 5.69 -9.38
CA PHE A 192 13.81 4.62 -8.41
C PHE A 192 14.83 3.61 -8.94
N ASN A 193 15.69 3.09 -8.06
CA ASN A 193 16.85 2.25 -8.39
C ASN A 193 17.95 2.95 -9.21
N ASP A 194 17.89 4.28 -9.38
CA ASP A 194 18.99 5.09 -9.97
C ASP A 194 19.53 6.10 -8.92
N VAL A 195 20.55 5.70 -8.17
CA VAL A 195 21.23 6.58 -7.18
C VAL A 195 21.73 7.86 -7.84
N ALA A 196 22.28 7.76 -9.06
CA ALA A 196 22.82 8.92 -9.78
C ALA A 196 21.72 9.95 -10.13
N SER A 197 20.48 9.51 -10.37
CA SER A 197 19.33 10.41 -10.56
C SER A 197 19.05 11.25 -9.32
N PHE A 198 19.09 10.62 -8.12
CA PHE A 198 18.94 11.33 -6.85
C PHE A 198 20.12 12.28 -6.60
N GLU A 199 21.36 11.84 -6.83
CA GLU A 199 22.55 12.68 -6.65
C GLU A 199 22.55 13.89 -7.58
N ARG A 200 22.17 13.73 -8.85
CA ARG A 200 22.01 14.86 -9.80
C ARG A 200 20.97 15.87 -9.29
N SER A 201 19.83 15.40 -8.81
CA SER A 201 18.76 16.23 -8.27
C SER A 201 19.20 16.96 -6.99
N LEU A 202 19.91 16.28 -6.09
CA LEU A 202 20.47 16.86 -4.89
C LEU A 202 21.58 17.88 -5.20
N ALA A 203 22.44 17.61 -6.18
CA ALA A 203 23.47 18.56 -6.60
C ALA A 203 22.86 19.85 -7.18
N LYS A 204 21.79 19.71 -7.98
CA LYS A 204 21.11 20.84 -8.63
C LYS A 204 20.26 21.67 -7.66
N HIS A 205 19.57 21.03 -6.72
CA HIS A 205 18.53 21.65 -5.90
C HIS A 205 18.79 21.52 -4.37
N GLY A 206 19.88 20.83 -3.95
CA GLY A 206 20.14 20.45 -2.57
C GLY A 206 19.95 21.53 -1.52
N PRO A 207 20.44 22.79 -1.71
CA PRO A 207 20.21 23.87 -0.74
C PRO A 207 18.73 24.21 -0.51
N ARG A 208 17.84 23.74 -1.37
CA ARG A 208 16.40 23.97 -1.29
C ARG A 208 15.59 22.72 -0.92
N ILE A 209 16.20 21.52 -0.97
CA ILE A 209 15.52 20.27 -0.67
C ILE A 209 15.44 20.08 0.85
N ALA A 210 14.20 20.04 1.37
CA ALA A 210 13.91 19.77 2.79
C ALA A 210 14.05 18.29 3.12
N ALA A 211 13.57 17.43 2.22
CA ALA A 211 13.56 15.99 2.43
C ALA A 211 13.64 15.21 1.13
N VAL A 212 14.26 14.03 1.21
CA VAL A 212 14.07 12.93 0.27
C VAL A 212 13.03 12.00 0.86
N VAL A 213 11.91 11.77 0.14
CA VAL A 213 10.80 10.92 0.57
C VAL A 213 10.79 9.64 -0.28
N LEU A 214 10.94 8.49 0.35
CA LEU A 214 10.93 7.19 -0.33
C LEU A 214 10.07 6.16 0.39
N GLU A 215 9.39 5.32 -0.40
CA GLU A 215 8.92 4.00 0.04
C GLU A 215 10.03 2.97 -0.24
N PRO A 216 10.24 1.98 0.63
CA PRO A 216 11.39 1.05 0.49
C PRO A 216 11.19 0.03 -0.63
N VAL A 217 9.95 -0.24 -1.01
CA VAL A 217 9.55 -1.05 -2.18
C VAL A 217 8.45 -0.28 -2.87
N MET A 218 8.64 0.09 -4.11
CA MET A 218 7.56 0.73 -4.87
C MET A 218 6.43 -0.26 -5.13
N TYR A 219 5.22 0.22 -4.92
CA TYR A 219 4.04 -0.64 -4.92
C TYR A 219 2.99 -0.23 -5.96
N THR A 220 2.95 1.04 -6.33
CA THR A 220 1.92 1.56 -7.24
C THR A 220 2.23 1.14 -8.67
N GLY A 221 1.25 0.47 -9.31
CA GLY A 221 1.41 -0.13 -10.62
C GLY A 221 2.28 -1.38 -10.56
N VAL A 222 3.57 -1.24 -10.77
CA VAL A 222 4.52 -2.37 -10.75
C VAL A 222 5.25 -2.43 -9.41
N VAL A 223 5.09 -3.55 -8.69
CA VAL A 223 5.88 -3.83 -7.48
C VAL A 223 7.37 -3.87 -7.85
N THR A 224 8.13 -2.93 -7.33
CA THR A 224 9.56 -2.80 -7.64
C THR A 224 10.37 -2.82 -6.34
N PRO A 225 11.06 -3.92 -6.04
CA PRO A 225 11.99 -3.99 -4.92
C PRO A 225 13.20 -3.07 -5.13
N PRO A 226 13.86 -2.61 -4.05
CA PRO A 226 15.10 -1.88 -4.15
C PRO A 226 16.24 -2.80 -4.60
N GLU A 227 17.13 -2.29 -5.44
CA GLU A 227 18.29 -3.02 -5.94
C GLU A 227 19.56 -2.68 -5.12
N GLY A 228 20.32 -3.71 -4.76
CA GLY A 228 21.60 -3.56 -4.07
C GLY A 228 21.54 -2.67 -2.82
N SER A 229 22.35 -1.61 -2.79
CA SER A 229 22.44 -0.62 -1.71
C SER A 229 21.61 0.64 -1.93
N PHE A 230 20.76 0.68 -2.98
CA PHE A 230 20.04 1.88 -3.43
C PHE A 230 19.45 2.73 -2.29
N LEU A 231 18.71 2.12 -1.36
CA LEU A 231 18.06 2.87 -0.27
C LEU A 231 19.07 3.53 0.68
N ARG A 232 20.17 2.83 0.99
CA ARG A 232 21.25 3.37 1.85
C ARG A 232 22.01 4.47 1.14
N ASP A 233 22.34 4.26 -0.13
CA ASP A 233 23.09 5.24 -0.91
C ASP A 233 22.30 6.54 -1.08
N VAL A 234 20.99 6.45 -1.30
CA VAL A 234 20.11 7.63 -1.35
C VAL A 234 19.97 8.29 0.02
N GLN A 235 19.85 7.52 1.10
CA GLN A 235 19.87 8.08 2.46
C GLN A 235 21.15 8.87 2.72
N GLU A 236 22.31 8.30 2.42
CA GLU A 236 23.60 8.97 2.59
C GLU A 236 23.72 10.22 1.72
N ALA A 237 23.24 10.17 0.47
CA ALA A 237 23.21 11.33 -0.42
C ALA A 237 22.33 12.46 0.14
N ALA A 238 21.17 12.14 0.69
CA ALA A 238 20.29 13.10 1.37
C ALA A 238 21.00 13.76 2.56
N GLN A 239 21.66 12.96 3.41
CA GLN A 239 22.41 13.45 4.58
C GLN A 239 23.57 14.37 4.17
N ARG A 240 24.36 14.00 3.14
CA ARG A 240 25.44 14.85 2.61
C ARG A 240 24.92 16.20 2.10
N ALA A 241 23.69 16.24 1.55
CA ALA A 241 23.05 17.47 1.10
C ALA A 241 22.35 18.25 2.23
N GLY A 242 22.34 17.74 3.46
CA GLY A 242 21.65 18.30 4.61
C GLY A 242 20.11 18.29 4.45
N ALA A 243 19.58 17.37 3.63
CA ALA A 243 18.16 17.07 3.54
C ALA A 243 17.80 15.93 4.48
N LEU A 244 16.57 15.94 5.01
CA LEU A 244 16.08 14.82 5.81
C LEU A 244 15.79 13.61 4.93
N PHE A 245 16.06 12.41 5.42
CA PHE A 245 15.58 11.17 4.82
C PHE A 245 14.27 10.77 5.48
N VAL A 246 13.18 10.81 4.71
CA VAL A 246 11.82 10.50 5.15
C VAL A 246 11.40 9.16 4.57
N LEU A 247 11.15 8.18 5.43
CA LEU A 247 10.75 6.84 5.04
C LEU A 247 9.22 6.68 5.09
N ASP A 248 8.62 6.33 3.97
CA ASP A 248 7.24 5.85 3.92
C ASP A 248 7.20 4.36 4.23
N ASP A 249 6.87 4.02 5.46
CA ASP A 249 6.74 2.62 5.90
C ASP A 249 5.27 2.20 6.09
N CYS A 250 4.34 2.88 5.41
CA CYS A 250 2.91 2.57 5.48
C CYS A 250 2.60 1.14 5.07
N LEU A 251 3.31 0.61 4.10
CA LEU A 251 3.10 -0.72 3.57
C LEU A 251 4.15 -1.71 4.08
N MET A 252 5.42 -1.31 4.07
CA MET A 252 6.55 -2.21 4.26
C MET A 252 6.99 -2.36 5.73
N LEU A 253 6.30 -1.73 6.68
CA LEU A 253 6.43 -2.03 8.11
C LEU A 253 6.29 -3.53 8.42
N ARG A 254 5.67 -4.28 7.52
CA ARG A 254 5.47 -5.75 7.59
C ARG A 254 6.71 -6.60 7.30
N LEU A 255 7.83 -6.01 6.84
CA LEU A 255 9.03 -6.74 6.45
C LEU A 255 9.90 -7.21 7.64
N ALA A 256 9.78 -6.54 8.79
CA ALA A 256 10.44 -6.91 10.02
C ALA A 256 9.64 -6.39 11.22
N VAL A 257 10.03 -6.76 12.44
CA VAL A 257 9.36 -6.27 13.66
C VAL A 257 9.49 -4.75 13.79
N GLY A 258 10.66 -4.20 13.53
CA GLY A 258 10.93 -2.75 13.51
C GLY A 258 10.71 -2.10 12.13
N GLY A 259 10.07 -2.80 11.19
CA GLY A 259 9.74 -2.29 9.88
C GLY A 259 10.85 -2.39 8.84
N SER A 260 10.69 -1.65 7.75
CA SER A 260 11.64 -1.68 6.64
C SER A 260 12.98 -1.04 6.99
N ALA A 261 13.01 -0.09 7.93
CA ALA A 261 14.25 0.48 8.44
C ALA A 261 15.16 -0.61 9.05
N GLU A 262 14.60 -1.50 9.88
CA GLU A 262 15.31 -2.67 10.41
C GLU A 262 15.75 -3.61 9.29
N LYS A 263 14.83 -3.94 8.35
CA LYS A 263 15.09 -4.87 7.25
C LYS A 263 16.25 -4.46 6.36
N PHE A 264 16.36 -3.17 6.06
CA PHE A 264 17.36 -2.63 5.12
C PHE A 264 18.53 -1.90 5.80
N GLY A 265 18.56 -1.85 7.14
CA GLY A 265 19.60 -1.17 7.92
C GLY A 265 19.60 0.36 7.73
N LEU A 266 18.42 0.95 7.63
CA LEU A 266 18.24 2.40 7.43
C LEU A 266 18.13 3.15 8.76
N GLN A 267 18.49 4.44 8.72
CA GLN A 267 18.36 5.37 9.84
C GLN A 267 17.59 6.63 9.35
N PRO A 268 16.28 6.51 9.10
CA PRO A 268 15.50 7.65 8.64
C PRO A 268 15.38 8.74 9.72
N ASP A 269 15.35 10.00 9.30
CA ASP A 269 15.09 11.14 10.19
C ASP A 269 13.63 11.20 10.62
N VAL A 270 12.73 10.83 9.72
CA VAL A 270 11.27 10.77 9.93
C VAL A 270 10.75 9.51 9.27
N THR A 271 9.86 8.79 9.93
CA THR A 271 9.10 7.70 9.31
C THR A 271 7.61 7.94 9.49
N PHE A 272 6.83 7.71 8.45
CA PHE A 272 5.39 7.77 8.56
C PHE A 272 4.73 6.44 8.21
N LEU A 273 3.59 6.19 8.87
CA LEU A 273 2.88 4.93 8.90
C LEU A 273 1.41 5.11 8.55
N GLY A 274 0.80 4.02 8.10
CA GLY A 274 -0.63 3.94 7.80
C GLY A 274 -1.10 2.48 7.70
N LYS A 275 -2.19 2.25 6.97
CA LYS A 275 -2.71 0.91 6.66
C LYS A 275 -2.94 0.05 7.91
N PHE A 276 -2.25 -1.09 8.04
CA PHE A 276 -2.52 -2.08 9.09
C PHE A 276 -2.14 -1.63 10.50
N ILE A 277 -1.42 -0.49 10.68
CA ILE A 277 -1.19 0.05 12.03
C ILE A 277 -2.49 0.47 12.72
N GLY A 278 -3.58 0.64 11.98
CA GLY A 278 -4.93 0.87 12.52
C GLY A 278 -5.72 -0.41 12.81
N GLY A 279 -5.15 -1.61 12.55
CA GLY A 279 -5.86 -2.87 12.77
C GLY A 279 -7.17 -3.02 11.96
N GLY A 280 -7.25 -2.37 10.80
CA GLY A 280 -8.45 -2.29 9.95
C GLY A 280 -9.28 -1.03 10.14
N THR A 281 -8.92 -0.14 11.06
CA THR A 281 -9.53 1.18 11.21
C THR A 281 -8.68 2.29 10.58
N PRO A 282 -9.26 3.45 10.25
CA PRO A 282 -8.51 4.62 9.82
C PRO A 282 -7.54 5.08 10.91
N LEU A 283 -6.25 4.96 10.65
CA LEU A 283 -5.18 5.47 11.52
C LEU A 283 -3.89 5.62 10.71
N GLY A 284 -3.14 6.67 11.02
CA GLY A 284 -1.78 6.89 10.60
C GLY A 284 -0.92 7.36 11.77
N ALA A 285 0.38 7.40 11.59
CA ALA A 285 1.31 7.93 12.58
C ALA A 285 2.57 8.49 11.91
N VAL A 286 3.18 9.49 12.55
CA VAL A 286 4.51 10.00 12.20
C VAL A 286 5.37 9.90 13.44
N GLY A 287 6.56 9.34 13.28
CA GLY A 287 7.57 9.26 14.32
C GLY A 287 8.93 9.76 13.84
N ALA A 288 9.67 10.38 14.73
CA ALA A 288 11.01 10.89 14.47
C ALA A 288 11.75 11.13 15.81
N ARG A 289 13.01 11.55 15.70
CA ARG A 289 13.76 12.02 16.84
C ARG A 289 13.12 13.26 17.48
N GLN A 290 13.38 13.46 18.77
CA GLN A 290 12.72 14.46 19.58
C GLN A 290 12.81 15.89 19.00
N GLU A 291 13.96 16.30 18.50
CA GLU A 291 14.17 17.66 17.98
C GLU A 291 13.29 18.01 16.77
N ILE A 292 12.95 17.03 15.93
CA ILE A 292 12.00 17.22 14.82
C ILE A 292 10.58 17.23 15.35
N MET A 293 10.21 16.28 16.21
CA MET A 293 8.85 16.15 16.70
C MET A 293 8.44 17.28 17.65
N GLN A 294 9.37 17.91 18.38
CA GLN A 294 9.12 19.10 19.19
C GLN A 294 8.60 20.30 18.38
N LEU A 295 8.80 20.32 17.08
CA LEU A 295 8.21 21.36 16.22
C LEU A 295 6.68 21.32 16.22
N ALA A 296 6.07 20.20 16.53
CA ALA A 296 4.62 20.05 16.62
C ALA A 296 4.11 20.07 18.08
N ASP A 297 4.95 20.45 19.05
CA ASP A 297 4.50 20.68 20.42
C ASP A 297 3.57 21.92 20.47
N PRO A 298 2.30 21.77 20.89
CA PRO A 298 1.34 22.87 20.94
C PRO A 298 1.73 23.99 21.89
N GLY A 299 2.59 23.72 22.88
CA GLY A 299 3.15 24.72 23.78
C GLY A 299 4.29 25.55 23.18
N ARG A 300 4.79 25.17 21.99
CA ARG A 300 5.91 25.86 21.35
C ARG A 300 5.45 27.05 20.52
N PRO A 301 5.99 28.26 20.73
CA PRO A 301 5.72 29.40 19.85
C PRO A 301 6.14 29.08 18.40
N ASN A 302 5.30 29.45 17.44
CA ASN A 302 5.54 29.20 16.01
C ASN A 302 5.80 27.73 15.63
N GLY A 303 5.21 26.79 16.37
CA GLY A 303 5.27 25.36 16.07
C GLY A 303 4.45 25.00 14.83
N VAL A 304 4.60 23.75 14.39
CA VAL A 304 3.77 23.15 13.33
C VAL A 304 2.42 22.79 13.95
N TYR A 305 1.34 23.47 13.52
CA TYR A 305 0.01 23.07 13.94
C TYR A 305 -0.35 21.70 13.41
N HIS A 306 -0.74 20.82 14.33
CA HIS A 306 -1.29 19.49 14.04
C HIS A 306 -2.65 19.34 14.70
N GLY A 307 -3.67 19.04 13.89
CA GLY A 307 -5.04 18.89 14.37
C GLY A 307 -5.82 17.92 13.49
N GLY A 308 -6.82 17.30 14.09
CA GLY A 308 -7.74 16.36 13.42
C GLY A 308 -8.64 15.73 14.48
N SER A 309 -9.95 15.79 14.28
CA SER A 309 -10.97 15.37 15.27
C SER A 309 -10.83 13.90 15.70
N PHE A 310 -10.26 13.06 14.85
CA PHE A 310 -10.11 11.62 15.10
C PHE A 310 -8.67 11.16 15.23
N ASN A 311 -7.70 12.09 15.31
CA ASN A 311 -6.28 11.72 15.45
C ASN A 311 -6.06 10.92 16.74
N GLY A 312 -5.50 9.71 16.60
CA GLY A 312 -5.28 8.81 17.74
C GLY A 312 -6.57 8.33 18.40
N ASN A 313 -7.66 8.17 17.63
CA ASN A 313 -8.93 7.66 18.15
C ASN A 313 -8.75 6.33 18.88
N ILE A 314 -9.61 6.08 19.86
CA ILE A 314 -9.48 4.95 20.78
C ILE A 314 -9.57 3.61 20.02
N LEU A 315 -10.49 3.49 19.07
CA LEU A 315 -10.67 2.24 18.29
C LEU A 315 -9.41 1.91 17.51
N GLY A 316 -8.86 2.90 16.79
CA GLY A 316 -7.63 2.72 16.02
C GLY A 316 -6.41 2.44 16.91
N SER A 317 -6.32 3.10 18.06
CA SER A 317 -5.22 2.89 19.01
C SER A 317 -5.24 1.48 19.62
N VAL A 318 -6.43 0.99 20.02
CA VAL A 318 -6.60 -0.36 20.56
C VAL A 318 -6.36 -1.41 19.48
N ALA A 319 -7.00 -1.26 18.33
CA ALA A 319 -6.87 -2.22 17.23
C ALA A 319 -5.44 -2.29 16.68
N GLY A 320 -4.81 -1.13 16.51
CA GLY A 320 -3.43 -1.04 16.01
C GLY A 320 -2.41 -1.63 16.98
N ARG A 321 -2.54 -1.35 18.28
CA ARG A 321 -1.68 -1.92 19.30
C ARG A 321 -1.71 -3.46 19.26
N ILE A 322 -2.89 -4.06 19.30
CA ILE A 322 -3.05 -5.53 19.25
C ILE A 322 -2.49 -6.09 17.94
N THR A 323 -2.80 -5.45 16.82
CA THR A 323 -2.29 -5.87 15.51
C THR A 323 -0.78 -5.92 15.47
N LEU A 324 -0.10 -4.91 15.99
CA LEU A 324 1.35 -4.89 15.96
C LEU A 324 1.99 -5.78 17.07
N GLU A 325 1.35 -5.95 18.22
CA GLU A 325 1.80 -6.90 19.24
C GLU A 325 1.78 -8.33 18.70
N ASP A 326 0.76 -8.69 17.95
CA ASP A 326 0.61 -10.02 17.34
C ASP A 326 1.43 -10.22 16.07
N LEU A 327 1.95 -9.16 15.45
CA LEU A 327 2.84 -9.26 14.29
C LEU A 327 4.28 -9.56 14.76
N THR A 328 4.53 -10.82 15.07
CA THR A 328 5.83 -11.32 15.53
C THR A 328 6.76 -11.68 14.36
N ALA A 329 8.07 -11.79 14.64
CA ALA A 329 9.05 -12.22 13.65
C ALA A 329 8.69 -13.59 13.04
N ALA A 330 8.24 -14.55 13.84
CA ALA A 330 7.83 -15.87 13.35
C ALA A 330 6.65 -15.80 12.37
N ARG A 331 5.66 -14.93 12.63
CA ARG A 331 4.54 -14.73 11.69
C ARG A 331 4.96 -14.04 10.40
N ILE A 332 5.90 -13.09 10.47
CA ILE A 332 6.49 -12.45 9.29
C ILE A 332 7.20 -13.49 8.44
N THR A 333 8.12 -14.28 9.05
CA THR A 333 8.84 -15.36 8.36
C THR A 333 7.88 -16.34 7.68
N LYS A 334 6.82 -16.76 8.38
CA LYS A 334 5.84 -17.69 7.80
C LYS A 334 5.11 -17.11 6.58
N MET A 335 4.73 -15.82 6.63
CA MET A 335 4.14 -15.16 5.46
C MET A 335 5.12 -15.10 4.28
N ASP A 336 6.41 -14.83 4.54
CA ASP A 336 7.44 -14.76 3.51
C ASP A 336 7.70 -16.12 2.86
N GLU A 337 7.72 -17.20 3.64
CA GLU A 337 7.83 -18.59 3.15
C GLU A 337 6.65 -18.97 2.25
N LEU A 338 5.43 -18.65 2.67
CA LEU A 338 4.23 -18.90 1.88
C LEU A 338 4.21 -18.08 0.59
N ALA A 339 4.68 -16.84 0.64
CA ALA A 339 4.82 -15.98 -0.54
C ALA A 339 5.82 -16.54 -1.55
N ALA A 340 6.97 -17.02 -1.09
CA ALA A 340 7.98 -17.66 -1.93
C ALA A 340 7.43 -18.93 -2.62
N ARG A 341 6.63 -19.73 -1.91
CA ARG A 341 5.95 -20.91 -2.49
C ARG A 341 4.96 -20.53 -3.59
N LEU A 342 4.14 -19.49 -3.36
CA LEU A 342 3.18 -19.01 -4.35
C LEU A 342 3.90 -18.47 -5.59
N LYS A 343 4.94 -17.65 -5.41
CA LYS A 343 5.79 -17.14 -6.50
C LYS A 343 6.33 -18.28 -7.36
N ASN A 344 6.99 -19.25 -6.73
CA ASN A 344 7.60 -20.38 -7.43
C ASN A 344 6.55 -21.21 -8.21
N ALA A 345 5.35 -21.39 -7.67
CA ALA A 345 4.27 -22.08 -8.36
C ALA A 345 3.79 -21.31 -9.60
N LEU A 346 3.55 -20.00 -9.47
CA LEU A 346 3.16 -19.13 -10.58
C LEU A 346 4.19 -19.13 -11.70
N GLU A 347 5.47 -18.91 -11.39
CA GLU A 347 6.56 -18.87 -12.38
C GLU A 347 6.75 -20.22 -13.07
N LYS A 348 6.72 -21.32 -12.31
CA LYS A 348 6.84 -22.67 -12.85
C LYS A 348 5.68 -23.04 -13.77
N ARG A 349 4.44 -22.69 -13.39
CA ARG A 349 3.27 -22.97 -14.22
C ARG A 349 3.27 -22.14 -15.49
N ALA A 350 3.53 -20.84 -15.38
CA ALA A 350 3.62 -19.94 -16.52
C ALA A 350 4.69 -20.40 -17.53
N ALA A 351 5.87 -20.81 -17.05
CA ALA A 351 6.93 -21.33 -17.90
C ALA A 351 6.49 -22.57 -18.70
N LYS A 352 5.76 -23.51 -18.07
CA LYS A 352 5.21 -24.70 -18.76
C LYS A 352 4.19 -24.34 -19.85
N LEU A 353 3.46 -23.23 -19.65
CA LEU A 353 2.44 -22.75 -20.58
C LEU A 353 3.00 -21.77 -21.63
N GLY A 354 4.28 -21.41 -21.55
CA GLY A 354 4.90 -20.42 -22.44
C GLY A 354 4.44 -18.98 -22.20
N LEU A 355 3.76 -18.72 -21.08
CA LEU A 355 3.29 -17.38 -20.72
C LEU A 355 4.46 -16.48 -20.28
N PRO A 356 4.48 -15.19 -20.71
CA PRO A 356 5.51 -14.24 -20.31
C PRO A 356 5.20 -13.67 -18.94
N LEU A 357 5.47 -14.42 -17.86
CA LEU A 357 5.11 -14.01 -16.50
C LEU A 357 6.34 -13.72 -15.66
N THR A 358 6.31 -12.60 -14.94
CA THR A 358 7.31 -12.16 -13.96
C THR A 358 6.62 -11.85 -12.62
N VAL A 359 7.22 -12.30 -11.51
CA VAL A 359 6.66 -12.12 -10.16
C VAL A 359 7.68 -11.44 -9.25
N PRO A 360 7.88 -10.10 -9.36
CA PRO A 360 8.71 -9.37 -8.42
C PRO A 360 8.08 -9.43 -7.02
N SER A 361 8.92 -9.59 -6.00
CA SER A 361 8.45 -9.76 -4.62
C SER A 361 9.45 -9.22 -3.61
N ASN A 362 8.95 -8.77 -2.47
CA ASN A 362 9.74 -8.47 -1.29
C ASN A 362 8.96 -8.92 -0.05
N GLY A 363 9.48 -9.93 0.65
CA GLY A 363 8.76 -10.61 1.72
C GLY A 363 7.41 -11.14 1.24
N SER A 364 6.37 -10.86 1.98
CA SER A 364 5.00 -11.33 1.73
C SER A 364 4.18 -10.45 0.77
N VAL A 365 4.83 -9.53 0.04
CA VAL A 365 4.21 -8.69 -1.01
C VAL A 365 4.82 -9.05 -2.35
N MET A 366 3.98 -9.19 -3.38
CA MET A 366 4.40 -9.49 -4.75
C MET A 366 3.47 -8.87 -5.79
N GLY A 367 3.98 -8.76 -7.01
CA GLY A 367 3.19 -8.45 -8.19
C GLY A 367 3.21 -9.60 -9.19
N VAL A 368 2.13 -9.78 -9.94
CA VAL A 368 2.00 -10.79 -11.00
C VAL A 368 1.81 -10.06 -12.32
N TYR A 369 2.83 -10.06 -13.17
CA TYR A 369 2.85 -9.28 -14.41
C TYR A 369 3.19 -10.13 -15.62
N PHE A 370 2.45 -9.92 -16.71
CA PHE A 370 2.66 -10.65 -17.97
C PHE A 370 3.63 -9.90 -18.88
N SER A 371 4.92 -9.99 -18.55
CA SER A 371 6.04 -9.44 -19.33
C SER A 371 7.28 -10.29 -19.17
N ARG A 372 8.10 -10.36 -20.22
CA ARG A 372 9.48 -10.90 -20.18
C ARG A 372 10.52 -9.79 -20.09
N ASP A 373 10.10 -8.56 -20.36
CA ASP A 373 10.99 -7.41 -20.31
C ASP A 373 11.23 -6.98 -18.86
N HIS A 374 12.30 -6.21 -18.66
CA HIS A 374 12.57 -5.59 -17.38
C HIS A 374 11.40 -4.66 -17.02
N LEU A 375 10.83 -4.89 -15.84
CA LEU A 375 9.69 -4.11 -15.36
C LEU A 375 10.15 -2.74 -14.89
N GLN A 376 9.60 -1.70 -15.48
CA GLN A 376 9.88 -0.33 -15.04
C GLN A 376 8.90 0.07 -13.93
N PRO A 377 9.38 0.80 -12.90
CA PRO A 377 8.48 1.42 -11.93
C PRO A 377 7.49 2.35 -12.62
N GLY A 378 6.20 2.21 -12.31
CA GLY A 378 5.19 3.06 -12.94
C GLY A 378 3.76 2.57 -12.72
N PRO A 379 2.77 3.42 -13.03
CA PRO A 379 1.37 3.08 -12.84
C PRO A 379 0.85 2.07 -13.89
N ASP A 380 1.57 1.92 -15.01
CA ASP A 380 1.12 1.11 -16.14
C ASP A 380 1.52 -0.35 -15.94
N VAL A 381 0.51 -1.20 -15.81
CA VAL A 381 0.69 -2.64 -15.70
C VAL A 381 0.95 -3.23 -17.10
N PRO A 382 2.01 -4.04 -17.28
CA PRO A 382 2.27 -4.69 -18.55
C PRO A 382 1.10 -5.60 -18.96
N ASN A 383 0.78 -5.61 -20.26
CA ASN A 383 -0.27 -6.42 -20.84
C ASN A 383 -1.60 -6.38 -20.04
N PRO A 384 -2.27 -5.24 -19.99
CA PRO A 384 -3.44 -5.03 -19.13
C PRO A 384 -4.61 -5.96 -19.50
N GLU A 385 -4.73 -6.38 -20.74
CA GLU A 385 -5.78 -7.31 -21.18
C GLU A 385 -5.57 -8.72 -20.59
N LEU A 386 -4.36 -9.24 -20.66
CA LEU A 386 -4.04 -10.54 -20.09
C LEU A 386 -4.10 -10.52 -18.56
N SER A 387 -3.67 -9.41 -17.96
CA SER A 387 -3.78 -9.19 -16.52
C SER A 387 -5.24 -9.16 -16.05
N GLN A 388 -6.13 -8.51 -16.80
CA GLN A 388 -7.57 -8.50 -16.52
C GLN A 388 -8.19 -9.89 -16.67
N ARG A 389 -7.85 -10.63 -17.74
CA ARG A 389 -8.32 -11.99 -17.93
C ARG A 389 -7.87 -12.92 -16.80
N PHE A 390 -6.61 -12.81 -16.39
CA PHE A 390 -6.08 -13.56 -15.25
C PHE A 390 -6.79 -13.22 -13.95
N HIS A 391 -7.03 -11.94 -13.69
CA HIS A 391 -7.78 -11.50 -12.50
C HIS A 391 -9.18 -12.11 -12.44
N LEU A 392 -9.95 -12.06 -13.53
CA LEU A 392 -11.29 -12.65 -13.60
C LEU A 392 -11.23 -14.19 -13.48
N ALA A 393 -10.24 -14.83 -14.09
CA ALA A 393 -10.04 -16.27 -13.95
C ALA A 393 -9.72 -16.65 -12.49
N CYS A 394 -8.93 -15.87 -11.78
CA CYS A 394 -8.68 -16.05 -10.34
C CYS A 394 -9.96 -15.92 -9.53
N LEU A 395 -10.78 -14.89 -9.77
CA LEU A 395 -12.09 -14.74 -9.11
C LEU A 395 -13.00 -15.94 -9.38
N ASN A 396 -13.08 -16.42 -10.61
CA ASN A 396 -13.86 -17.61 -10.96
C ASN A 396 -13.39 -18.88 -10.23
N ASN A 397 -12.11 -18.93 -9.87
CA ASN A 397 -11.51 -20.02 -9.09
C ASN A 397 -11.41 -19.74 -7.58
N GLY A 398 -12.13 -18.72 -7.07
CA GLY A 398 -12.20 -18.42 -5.64
C GLY A 398 -10.98 -17.75 -5.04
N VAL A 399 -10.20 -17.01 -5.82
CA VAL A 399 -9.08 -16.19 -5.34
C VAL A 399 -9.31 -14.72 -5.72
N HIS A 400 -9.29 -13.84 -4.71
CA HIS A 400 -9.39 -12.39 -4.87
C HIS A 400 -7.99 -11.77 -4.76
N MET A 401 -7.50 -11.21 -5.84
CA MET A 401 -6.23 -10.49 -5.92
C MET A 401 -6.44 -9.07 -6.46
N GLY A 402 -5.45 -8.19 -6.36
CA GLY A 402 -5.54 -6.86 -6.96
C GLY A 402 -5.68 -6.92 -8.48
N PRO A 403 -6.57 -6.14 -9.10
CA PRO A 403 -6.77 -6.16 -10.55
C PRO A 403 -5.51 -5.79 -11.35
N GLY A 404 -4.58 -5.04 -10.74
CA GLY A 404 -3.25 -4.75 -11.27
C GLY A 404 -2.19 -5.82 -10.97
N GLY A 405 -2.58 -7.02 -10.51
CA GLY A 405 -1.65 -8.13 -10.24
C GLY A 405 -1.05 -8.14 -8.85
N VAL A 406 -1.35 -7.15 -8.01
CA VAL A 406 -0.75 -7.07 -6.68
C VAL A 406 -1.35 -8.06 -5.70
N ILE A 407 -0.47 -8.71 -4.95
CA ILE A 407 -0.76 -9.70 -3.91
C ILE A 407 -0.01 -9.33 -2.63
N ALA A 408 -0.67 -9.49 -1.49
CA ALA A 408 -0.03 -9.50 -0.19
C ALA A 408 -0.63 -10.59 0.68
N LEU A 409 0.21 -11.35 1.37
CA LEU A 409 -0.27 -12.37 2.28
C LEU A 409 -0.59 -11.78 3.66
N SER A 410 -1.44 -12.46 4.40
CA SER A 410 -1.75 -12.18 5.79
C SER A 410 -1.39 -13.39 6.65
N THR A 411 -1.31 -13.19 7.96
CA THR A 411 -1.08 -14.27 8.92
C THR A 411 -2.26 -15.24 9.04
N ALA A 412 -3.40 -14.93 8.42
CA ALA A 412 -4.56 -15.82 8.37
C ALA A 412 -4.44 -16.92 7.31
N ILE A 413 -3.44 -16.85 6.43
CA ILE A 413 -3.17 -17.88 5.43
C ILE A 413 -2.23 -18.93 6.04
N ASP A 414 -2.70 -20.17 6.11
CA ASP A 414 -1.92 -21.34 6.50
C ASP A 414 -1.47 -22.16 5.27
N ASP A 415 -0.81 -23.29 5.52
CA ASP A 415 -0.31 -24.18 4.46
C ASP A 415 -1.44 -24.82 3.64
N ALA A 416 -2.59 -25.13 4.25
CA ALA A 416 -3.72 -25.73 3.57
C ALA A 416 -4.42 -24.72 2.65
N ILE A 417 -4.66 -23.49 3.15
CA ILE A 417 -5.22 -22.40 2.35
C ILE A 417 -4.27 -22.07 1.19
N MET A 418 -2.97 -21.98 1.44
CA MET A 418 -1.97 -21.71 0.40
C MET A 418 -1.94 -22.78 -0.68
N ALA A 419 -2.07 -24.06 -0.33
CA ALA A 419 -2.18 -25.15 -1.31
C ALA A 419 -3.41 -24.95 -2.22
N GLY A 420 -4.54 -24.56 -1.64
CA GLY A 420 -5.76 -24.22 -2.39
C GLY A 420 -5.57 -23.02 -3.32
N VAL A 421 -4.89 -21.96 -2.83
CA VAL A 421 -4.55 -20.77 -3.64
C VAL A 421 -3.68 -21.16 -4.83
N ILE A 422 -2.63 -21.94 -4.62
CA ILE A 422 -1.73 -22.38 -5.68
C ILE A 422 -2.51 -23.17 -6.75
N SER A 423 -3.35 -24.13 -6.35
CA SER A 423 -4.19 -24.87 -7.29
C SER A 423 -5.11 -23.96 -8.12
N ALA A 424 -5.74 -22.98 -7.47
CA ALA A 424 -6.66 -22.05 -8.12
C ALA A 424 -5.96 -21.10 -9.11
N VAL A 425 -4.80 -20.57 -8.76
CA VAL A 425 -4.03 -19.68 -9.68
C VAL A 425 -3.40 -20.46 -10.84
N GLU A 426 -2.99 -21.72 -10.63
CA GLU A 426 -2.55 -22.58 -11.73
C GLU A 426 -3.68 -22.87 -12.73
N GLN A 427 -4.90 -23.16 -12.25
CA GLN A 427 -6.08 -23.29 -13.09
C GLN A 427 -6.41 -21.99 -13.86
N ALA A 428 -6.27 -20.83 -13.19
CA ALA A 428 -6.46 -19.54 -13.83
C ALA A 428 -5.44 -19.30 -14.96
N LEU A 429 -4.16 -19.66 -14.74
CA LEU A 429 -3.13 -19.61 -15.79
C LEU A 429 -3.47 -20.53 -16.96
N ASP A 430 -3.98 -21.74 -16.71
CA ASP A 430 -4.40 -22.67 -17.77
C ASP A 430 -5.54 -22.12 -18.63
N LEU A 431 -6.48 -21.40 -18.00
CA LEU A 431 -7.58 -20.78 -18.73
C LEU A 431 -7.14 -19.65 -19.66
N ILE A 432 -6.17 -18.85 -19.26
CA ILE A 432 -5.71 -17.71 -20.06
C ILE A 432 -4.67 -18.11 -21.13
N ALA A 433 -4.06 -19.28 -21.00
CA ALA A 433 -3.07 -19.80 -21.97
C ALA A 433 -3.71 -20.42 -23.22
N LYS A 434 -5.00 -20.72 -23.18
CA LYS A 434 -5.80 -21.25 -24.30
C LYS A 434 -6.23 -20.13 -25.23
#